data_24be5aeb992113ed46c4dadb3459abad
#
_entry.id   24be5aeb992113ed46c4dadb3459abad
#
_cell.length_a   1.000
_cell.length_b   1.000
_cell.length_c   1.000
_cell.angle_alpha   90.00
_cell.angle_beta   90.00
_cell.angle_gamma   90.00
#
_symmetry.space_group_name_H-M   'P 1'
#
loop_
_entity.id
_entity.type
_entity.pdbx_description
1 polymer ?
#
loop_
_entity_poly.entity_id
_entity_poly.type
_entity_poly.pdbx_seq_one_letter_code
_entity_poly.pdbx_strand_id
1 'polypeptide(L)'
;KEESQNNNENFKYFVKDKSLIRIHKFNIGTITSDKFVNVKYMKGKSLGNLEENFASKLNPGDTFYFAGKMLQFVRIRDMILYVKKSTKKSSLIPAWVGGQMAISDLLCESLRKEIDICNELENYDYLNPELNSLIPILKKQKVLSNIPKKDEFLIEIYKTKDLSNLFVFTLDGKFVNEGIAFLWALRLAKLKKSTFSITANDFGFSLTTAEDYDFSIIKKEADYFLNNKKLE
;
A
#
# COMPACT_ATOMS: atom_id res chain seq x y z
N LYS A 1 20.75 12.84 -19.51
CA LYS A 1 21.36 13.59 -18.39
C LYS A 1 22.40 14.51 -19.00
N GLU A 2 22.19 15.79 -18.98
CA GLU A 2 23.26 16.79 -19.13
C GLU A 2 23.34 17.53 -17.81
N GLU A 3 24.49 17.52 -17.18
CA GLU A 3 24.79 18.25 -15.98
C GLU A 3 24.96 19.73 -16.33
N SER A 4 24.11 20.57 -15.80
CA SER A 4 24.32 22.01 -15.78
C SER A 4 24.99 22.37 -14.46
N GLN A 5 26.25 22.72 -14.51
CA GLN A 5 27.00 23.27 -13.38
C GLN A 5 26.41 24.63 -12.98
N ASN A 6 25.56 24.66 -12.00
CA ASN A 6 25.30 25.82 -11.16
C ASN A 6 24.72 25.37 -9.81
N ASN A 7 25.18 25.95 -8.72
CA ASN A 7 25.02 25.59 -7.32
C ASN A 7 23.58 25.59 -6.73
N ASN A 8 22.57 25.30 -7.54
CA ASN A 8 21.24 24.83 -7.16
C ASN A 8 20.94 23.69 -8.12
N GLU A 9 21.11 22.44 -7.69
CA GLU A 9 20.95 21.24 -8.50
C GLU A 9 19.48 21.02 -8.86
N ASN A 10 18.99 21.78 -9.81
CA ASN A 10 17.72 21.50 -10.49
C ASN A 10 17.98 20.50 -11.60
N PHE A 11 17.78 19.20 -11.32
CA PHE A 11 17.84 18.16 -12.33
C PHE A 11 16.69 18.35 -13.32
N LYS A 12 17.02 18.47 -14.61
CA LYS A 12 16.05 18.56 -15.68
C LYS A 12 16.03 17.22 -16.43
N TYR A 13 14.91 16.50 -16.29
CA TYR A 13 14.71 15.24 -17.01
C TYR A 13 14.07 15.51 -18.36
N PHE A 14 14.57 14.84 -19.41
CA PHE A 14 13.95 14.88 -20.72
C PHE A 14 14.04 13.52 -21.42
N VAL A 15 13.07 13.25 -22.27
CA VAL A 15 13.01 12.00 -23.01
C VAL A 15 13.89 12.11 -24.24
N LYS A 16 14.93 11.28 -24.32
CA LYS A 16 15.90 11.26 -25.45
C LYS A 16 15.28 10.61 -26.69
N ASP A 17 14.44 9.61 -26.54
CA ASP A 17 13.84 8.87 -27.65
C ASP A 17 12.43 9.37 -27.96
N LYS A 18 12.24 9.88 -29.20
CA LYS A 18 10.91 10.33 -29.66
C LYS A 18 9.86 9.23 -29.71
N SER A 19 10.26 7.97 -29.82
CA SER A 19 9.33 6.83 -29.77
C SER A 19 8.66 6.71 -28.42
N LEU A 20 9.39 6.93 -27.32
CA LEU A 20 8.87 6.93 -25.96
C LEU A 20 7.85 8.06 -25.74
N ILE A 21 8.11 9.24 -26.33
CA ILE A 21 7.15 10.35 -26.28
C ILE A 21 5.83 9.96 -26.95
N ARG A 22 5.93 9.26 -28.09
CA ARG A 22 4.74 8.78 -28.83
C ARG A 22 3.97 7.74 -28.01
N ILE A 23 4.65 6.75 -27.44
CA ILE A 23 4.05 5.72 -26.58
C ILE A 23 3.38 6.37 -25.37
N HIS A 24 4.07 7.32 -24.72
CA HIS A 24 3.49 8.05 -23.56
C HIS A 24 2.22 8.83 -23.96
N LYS A 25 2.22 9.52 -25.10
CA LYS A 25 1.04 10.23 -25.59
C LYS A 25 -0.14 9.32 -25.94
N PHE A 26 0.14 8.11 -26.47
CA PHE A 26 -0.89 7.12 -26.72
C PHE A 26 -1.47 6.50 -25.45
N ASN A 27 -0.67 6.42 -24.39
CA ASN A 27 -1.07 5.84 -23.09
C ASN A 27 -1.54 6.90 -22.09
N ILE A 28 -1.48 8.18 -22.44
CA ILE A 28 -1.98 9.27 -21.59
C ILE A 28 -3.50 9.12 -21.46
N GLY A 29 -3.99 8.93 -20.26
CA GLY A 29 -5.40 8.68 -19.99
C GLY A 29 -5.84 7.22 -20.08
N THR A 30 -4.97 6.30 -20.46
CA THR A 30 -5.21 4.85 -20.37
C THR A 30 -4.84 4.26 -18.99
N ILE A 31 -4.98 5.03 -17.94
CA ILE A 31 -5.33 4.44 -16.66
C ILE A 31 -6.77 3.97 -16.88
N THR A 32 -6.89 2.73 -17.35
CA THR A 32 -8.18 2.09 -17.55
C THR A 32 -8.85 2.05 -16.19
N SER A 33 -9.65 3.08 -16.01
CA SER A 33 -10.76 3.19 -15.11
C SER A 33 -10.61 2.48 -13.76
N ASP A 34 -10.04 3.15 -12.82
CA ASP A 34 -10.68 3.10 -11.52
C ASP A 34 -12.11 3.61 -11.79
N LYS A 35 -13.07 2.72 -11.64
CA LYS A 35 -14.48 3.07 -11.85
C LYS A 35 -14.84 4.10 -10.79
N PHE A 36 -15.08 5.32 -11.23
CA PHE A 36 -15.45 6.42 -10.35
C PHE A 36 -16.96 6.64 -10.39
N VAL A 37 -17.49 6.95 -9.23
CA VAL A 37 -18.85 7.42 -9.05
C VAL A 37 -18.81 8.92 -8.74
N ASN A 38 -19.55 9.73 -9.48
CA ASN A 38 -19.61 11.17 -9.23
C ASN A 38 -20.43 11.45 -7.98
N VAL A 39 -19.86 12.19 -7.02
CA VAL A 39 -20.56 12.59 -5.78
C VAL A 39 -21.29 13.90 -6.01
N LYS A 40 -22.61 13.90 -5.80
CA LYS A 40 -23.46 15.08 -6.03
C LYS A 40 -24.46 15.28 -4.91
N TYR A 41 -24.73 16.53 -4.57
CA TYR A 41 -25.85 16.84 -3.70
C TYR A 41 -27.19 16.52 -4.39
N MET A 42 -28.21 16.17 -3.61
CA MET A 42 -29.60 15.93 -4.13
C MET A 42 -30.11 17.06 -5.00
N LYS A 43 -29.81 18.31 -4.62
CA LYS A 43 -30.09 19.52 -5.39
C LYS A 43 -28.81 20.35 -5.41
N GLY A 44 -27.99 20.22 -6.45
CA GLY A 44 -26.78 21.02 -6.47
C GLY A 44 -25.65 20.51 -7.35
N LYS A 45 -24.48 21.11 -7.15
CA LYS A 45 -23.25 20.86 -7.90
C LYS A 45 -22.60 19.52 -7.51
N SER A 46 -21.83 18.95 -8.44
CA SER A 46 -20.90 17.85 -8.18
C SER A 46 -19.83 18.30 -7.18
N LEU A 47 -19.42 17.38 -6.30
CA LEU A 47 -18.38 17.59 -5.29
C LEU A 47 -17.05 16.97 -5.71
N GLY A 48 -17.07 16.07 -6.72
CA GLY A 48 -15.91 15.32 -7.18
C GLY A 48 -16.25 13.85 -7.44
N ASN A 49 -15.22 13.06 -7.68
CA ASN A 49 -15.34 11.64 -7.97
C ASN A 49 -14.88 10.82 -6.77
N LEU A 50 -15.58 9.72 -6.50
CA LEU A 50 -15.32 8.76 -5.45
C LEU A 50 -15.11 7.39 -6.08
N GLU A 51 -14.19 6.60 -5.57
CA GLU A 51 -13.92 5.26 -6.05
C GLU A 51 -15.14 4.35 -5.87
N GLU A 52 -15.47 3.56 -6.91
CA GLU A 52 -16.63 2.65 -6.90
C GLU A 52 -16.55 1.62 -5.78
N ASN A 53 -15.34 1.11 -5.48
CA ASN A 53 -15.12 0.16 -4.39
C ASN A 53 -15.51 0.71 -3.02
N PHE A 54 -15.28 1.99 -2.77
CA PHE A 54 -15.75 2.63 -1.54
C PHE A 54 -17.26 2.87 -1.60
N ALA A 55 -17.75 3.38 -2.73
CA ALA A 55 -19.15 3.69 -2.92
C ALA A 55 -20.06 2.46 -2.79
N SER A 56 -19.61 1.29 -3.27
CA SER A 56 -20.36 0.02 -3.19
C SER A 56 -20.53 -0.52 -1.77
N LYS A 57 -19.68 -0.12 -0.85
CA LYS A 57 -19.74 -0.52 0.57
C LYS A 57 -20.66 0.37 1.41
N LEU A 58 -21.12 1.50 0.87
CA LEU A 58 -21.98 2.43 1.59
C LEU A 58 -23.44 1.96 1.59
N ASN A 59 -24.08 2.02 2.75
CA ASN A 59 -25.52 1.83 2.89
C ASN A 59 -26.24 3.18 2.99
N PRO A 60 -27.49 3.31 2.46
CA PRO A 60 -28.25 4.53 2.64
C PRO A 60 -28.34 4.92 4.12
N GLY A 61 -27.95 6.15 4.42
CA GLY A 61 -27.88 6.65 5.79
C GLY A 61 -26.45 6.73 6.35
N ASP A 62 -25.49 6.01 5.78
CA ASP A 62 -24.09 6.08 6.21
C ASP A 62 -23.52 7.48 6.03
N THR A 63 -22.65 7.86 6.95
CA THR A 63 -21.96 9.15 6.91
C THR A 63 -20.48 8.95 6.64
N PHE A 64 -19.91 9.81 5.81
CA PHE A 64 -18.49 9.75 5.46
C PHE A 64 -17.93 11.15 5.21
N TYR A 65 -16.61 11.29 5.32
CA TYR A 65 -15.92 12.56 5.11
C TYR A 65 -15.40 12.63 3.67
N PHE A 66 -15.83 13.66 2.92
CA PHE A 66 -15.41 13.84 1.54
C PHE A 66 -15.37 15.32 1.16
N ALA A 67 -14.35 15.73 0.38
CA ALA A 67 -14.14 17.11 -0.07
C ALA A 67 -14.24 18.14 1.07
N GLY A 68 -13.63 17.83 2.23
CA GLY A 68 -13.64 18.72 3.40
C GLY A 68 -14.98 18.82 4.12
N LYS A 69 -15.93 17.90 3.87
CA LYS A 69 -17.31 17.98 4.42
C LYS A 69 -17.78 16.62 4.91
N MET A 70 -18.60 16.65 5.96
CA MET A 70 -19.37 15.49 6.39
C MET A 70 -20.60 15.33 5.53
N LEU A 71 -20.70 14.18 4.86
CA LEU A 71 -21.79 13.86 3.96
C LEU A 71 -22.51 12.61 4.44
N GLN A 72 -23.81 12.56 4.19
CA GLN A 72 -24.61 11.35 4.37
C GLN A 72 -25.02 10.80 3.01
N PHE A 73 -24.75 9.53 2.79
CA PHE A 73 -25.17 8.82 1.59
C PHE A 73 -26.68 8.65 1.55
N VAL A 74 -27.28 8.93 0.40
CA VAL A 74 -28.73 8.80 0.19
C VAL A 74 -29.04 7.66 -0.78
N ARG A 75 -28.46 7.70 -1.98
CA ARG A 75 -28.65 6.65 -3.03
C ARG A 75 -27.61 6.78 -4.11
N ILE A 76 -27.41 5.71 -4.88
CA ILE A 76 -26.71 5.72 -6.17
C ILE A 76 -27.73 5.59 -7.30
N ARG A 77 -27.54 6.38 -8.34
CA ARG A 77 -28.28 6.26 -9.60
C ARG A 77 -27.42 6.79 -10.75
N ASP A 78 -27.34 6.05 -11.86
CA ASP A 78 -26.62 6.43 -13.08
C ASP A 78 -25.16 6.82 -12.82
N MET A 79 -24.42 6.02 -12.03
CA MET A 79 -23.05 6.29 -11.58
C MET A 79 -22.88 7.64 -10.82
N ILE A 80 -23.96 8.14 -10.23
CA ILE A 80 -23.97 9.31 -9.37
C ILE A 80 -24.36 8.91 -7.95
N LEU A 81 -23.49 9.21 -7.01
CA LEU A 81 -23.71 9.03 -5.58
C LEU A 81 -24.34 10.31 -5.02
N TYR A 82 -25.61 10.23 -4.70
CA TYR A 82 -26.35 11.36 -4.12
C TYR A 82 -26.16 11.45 -2.61
N VAL A 83 -25.79 12.66 -2.16
CA VAL A 83 -25.50 12.92 -0.75
C VAL A 83 -26.26 14.14 -0.23
N LYS A 84 -26.36 14.24 1.08
CA LYS A 84 -26.76 15.45 1.79
C LYS A 84 -25.72 15.80 2.87
N LYS A 85 -25.71 17.05 3.34
CA LYS A 85 -24.85 17.44 4.46
C LYS A 85 -25.24 16.68 5.73
N SER A 86 -24.25 16.30 6.51
CA SER A 86 -24.44 15.68 7.81
C SER A 86 -23.66 16.44 8.89
N THR A 87 -24.22 16.49 10.08
CA THR A 87 -23.56 16.97 11.30
C THR A 87 -23.07 15.81 12.17
N LYS A 88 -23.49 14.57 11.83
CA LYS A 88 -23.05 13.38 12.54
C LYS A 88 -21.59 13.09 12.23
N LYS A 89 -20.75 12.92 13.25
CA LYS A 89 -19.36 12.48 13.08
C LYS A 89 -19.34 11.06 12.52
N SER A 90 -18.42 10.81 11.60
CA SER A 90 -18.15 9.49 11.04
C SER A 90 -16.65 9.24 11.02
N SER A 91 -16.26 7.98 11.20
CA SER A 91 -14.90 7.50 10.99
C SER A 91 -14.66 7.03 9.56
N LEU A 92 -15.69 6.95 8.72
CA LEU A 92 -15.55 6.51 7.34
C LEU A 92 -14.89 7.62 6.50
N ILE A 93 -13.68 7.36 6.10
CA ILE A 93 -12.91 8.22 5.18
C ILE A 93 -12.70 7.41 3.90
N PRO A 94 -13.08 7.94 2.72
CA PRO A 94 -12.78 7.30 1.46
C PRO A 94 -11.27 7.12 1.33
N ALA A 95 -10.85 5.89 1.09
CA ALA A 95 -9.50 5.58 0.70
C ALA A 95 -9.48 5.40 -0.82
N TRP A 96 -8.55 6.06 -1.48
CA TRP A 96 -8.27 5.80 -2.89
C TRP A 96 -7.22 4.71 -2.96
N VAL A 97 -7.59 3.59 -3.57
CA VAL A 97 -6.69 2.42 -3.67
C VAL A 97 -5.71 2.59 -4.82
N GLY A 98 -5.98 3.51 -5.75
CA GLY A 98 -5.15 3.74 -6.92
C GLY A 98 -5.20 2.61 -7.95
N GLY A 99 -4.40 2.71 -8.99
CA GLY A 99 -4.22 1.64 -9.97
C GLY A 99 -3.60 0.42 -9.28
N GLN A 100 -4.27 -0.74 -9.38
CA GLN A 100 -3.81 -1.98 -8.72
C GLN A 100 -2.72 -2.72 -9.53
N MET A 101 -1.94 -2.00 -10.33
CA MET A 101 -0.80 -2.62 -11.01
C MET A 101 0.27 -2.94 -9.97
N ALA A 102 0.53 -4.22 -9.79
CA ALA A 102 1.66 -4.68 -9.00
C ALA A 102 2.97 -4.22 -9.63
N ILE A 103 3.95 -3.86 -8.81
CA ILE A 103 5.30 -3.59 -9.30
C ILE A 103 5.93 -4.88 -9.81
N SER A 104 6.78 -4.76 -10.84
CA SER A 104 7.44 -5.92 -11.44
C SER A 104 8.55 -6.47 -10.53
N ASP A 105 8.88 -7.76 -10.70
CA ASP A 105 9.95 -8.43 -9.94
C ASP A 105 11.29 -7.70 -10.07
N LEU A 106 11.62 -7.19 -11.28
CA LEU A 106 12.84 -6.41 -11.49
C LEU A 106 12.85 -5.10 -10.68
N LEU A 107 11.70 -4.45 -10.54
CA LEU A 107 11.58 -3.24 -9.74
C LEU A 107 11.67 -3.57 -8.24
N CYS A 108 11.06 -4.67 -7.80
CA CYS A 108 11.18 -5.18 -6.44
C CYS A 108 12.65 -5.48 -6.09
N GLU A 109 13.35 -6.19 -6.97
CA GLU A 109 14.78 -6.50 -6.78
C GLU A 109 15.64 -5.23 -6.72
N SER A 110 15.39 -4.28 -7.61
CA SER A 110 16.11 -2.99 -7.60
C SER A 110 15.83 -2.22 -6.32
N LEU A 111 14.59 -2.17 -5.85
CA LEU A 111 14.21 -1.50 -4.61
C LEU A 111 14.94 -2.11 -3.41
N ARG A 112 15.00 -3.44 -3.31
CA ARG A 112 15.72 -4.13 -2.22
C ARG A 112 17.22 -3.83 -2.25
N LYS A 113 17.83 -3.80 -3.43
CA LYS A 113 19.25 -3.43 -3.60
C LYS A 113 19.51 -2.00 -3.13
N GLU A 114 18.67 -1.05 -3.51
CA GLU A 114 18.84 0.36 -3.13
C GLU A 114 18.65 0.57 -1.63
N ILE A 115 17.69 -0.11 -1.00
CA ILE A 115 17.48 -0.06 0.46
C ILE A 115 18.69 -0.65 1.20
N ASP A 116 19.24 -1.76 0.70
CA ASP A 116 20.41 -2.42 1.30
C ASP A 116 21.65 -1.51 1.22
N ILE A 117 21.89 -0.90 0.05
CA ILE A 117 22.93 0.11 -0.13
C ILE A 117 22.75 1.27 0.87
N CYS A 118 21.53 1.81 0.97
CA CYS A 118 21.23 2.89 1.91
C CYS A 118 21.45 2.47 3.38
N ASN A 119 21.23 1.20 3.71
CA ASN A 119 21.44 0.70 5.08
C ASN A 119 22.93 0.56 5.44
N GLU A 120 23.80 0.27 4.47
CA GLU A 120 25.23 0.09 4.66
C GLU A 120 26.03 1.40 4.65
N LEU A 121 25.48 2.45 4.01
CA LEU A 121 26.19 3.73 3.90
C LEU A 121 26.27 4.48 5.24
N GLU A 122 27.48 4.84 5.65
CA GLU A 122 27.72 5.77 6.77
C GLU A 122 27.54 7.23 6.33
N ASN A 123 27.89 7.55 5.09
CA ASN A 123 27.76 8.89 4.49
C ASN A 123 26.88 8.84 3.24
N TYR A 124 25.83 9.65 3.21
CA TYR A 124 24.78 9.68 2.18
C TYR A 124 25.03 10.70 1.08
N ASP A 125 26.17 11.38 1.07
CA ASP A 125 26.49 12.47 0.13
C ASP A 125 26.59 12.01 -1.34
N TYR A 126 26.70 10.69 -1.55
CA TYR A 126 26.83 10.08 -2.88
C TYR A 126 25.52 9.53 -3.45
N LEU A 127 24.42 9.63 -2.70
CA LEU A 127 23.13 9.15 -3.18
C LEU A 127 22.47 10.16 -4.11
N ASN A 128 21.69 9.65 -5.04
CA ASN A 128 20.85 10.53 -5.84
C ASN A 128 19.77 11.20 -4.97
N PRO A 129 19.22 12.36 -5.39
CA PRO A 129 18.29 13.17 -4.59
C PRO A 129 17.05 12.40 -4.16
N GLU A 130 16.58 11.46 -4.97
CA GLU A 130 15.42 10.63 -4.69
C GLU A 130 15.68 9.73 -3.47
N LEU A 131 16.84 9.06 -3.43
CA LEU A 131 17.22 8.21 -2.29
C LEU A 131 17.50 9.03 -1.04
N ASN A 132 18.11 10.22 -1.18
CA ASN A 132 18.33 11.11 -0.04
C ASN A 132 17.03 11.47 0.69
N SER A 133 15.91 11.57 -0.04
CA SER A 133 14.60 11.85 0.57
C SER A 133 14.06 10.71 1.45
N LEU A 134 14.51 9.48 1.22
CA LEU A 134 14.13 8.30 2.02
C LEU A 134 14.97 8.12 3.30
N ILE A 135 16.17 8.70 3.34
CA ILE A 135 17.11 8.51 4.46
C ILE A 135 16.50 8.82 5.83
N PRO A 136 15.72 9.92 6.04
CA PRO A 136 15.13 10.18 7.34
C PRO A 136 14.18 9.07 7.80
N ILE A 137 13.46 8.45 6.86
CA ILE A 137 12.52 7.35 7.12
C ILE A 137 13.32 6.10 7.49
N LEU A 138 14.34 5.73 6.70
CA LEU A 138 15.20 4.56 6.95
C LEU A 138 15.97 4.68 8.27
N LYS A 139 16.50 5.86 8.59
CA LYS A 139 17.13 6.11 9.90
C LYS A 139 16.16 5.88 11.06
N LYS A 140 14.93 6.38 10.94
CA LYS A 140 13.89 6.17 11.95
C LYS A 140 13.52 4.70 12.07
N GLN A 141 13.37 3.98 10.95
CA GLN A 141 13.12 2.55 10.94
C GLN A 141 14.24 1.78 11.66
N LYS A 142 15.51 2.08 11.36
CA LYS A 142 16.68 1.44 11.99
C LYS A 142 16.74 1.66 13.50
N VAL A 143 16.27 2.82 13.99
CA VAL A 143 16.22 3.12 15.45
C VAL A 143 15.06 2.39 16.13
N LEU A 144 13.92 2.27 15.49
CA LEU A 144 12.69 1.70 16.08
C LEU A 144 12.60 0.18 15.91
N SER A 145 13.20 -0.36 14.85
CA SER A 145 13.13 -1.77 14.48
C SER A 145 14.41 -2.17 13.73
N ASN A 146 14.24 -2.71 12.51
CA ASN A 146 15.35 -3.11 11.65
C ASN A 146 15.06 -2.76 10.19
N ILE A 147 16.11 -2.78 9.36
CA ILE A 147 16.01 -2.74 7.90
C ILE A 147 16.55 -4.06 7.40
N PRO A 148 15.74 -4.89 6.71
CA PRO A 148 16.19 -6.18 6.19
C PRO A 148 17.22 -5.98 5.08
N LYS A 149 18.19 -6.88 4.99
CA LYS A 149 19.11 -6.97 3.86
C LYS A 149 18.40 -7.46 2.61
N LYS A 150 19.10 -7.39 1.48
CA LYS A 150 18.55 -7.79 0.18
C LYS A 150 17.89 -9.19 0.18
N ASP A 151 18.49 -10.16 0.86
CA ASP A 151 18.04 -11.55 0.92
C ASP A 151 17.28 -11.88 2.21
N GLU A 152 16.90 -10.86 2.96
CA GLU A 152 16.11 -10.96 4.19
C GLU A 152 14.75 -10.31 4.01
N PHE A 153 13.81 -10.67 4.86
CA PHE A 153 12.55 -9.93 5.05
C PHE A 153 12.31 -9.70 6.53
N LEU A 154 11.62 -8.61 6.84
CA LEU A 154 11.35 -8.22 8.21
C LEU A 154 9.99 -8.74 8.66
N ILE A 155 9.96 -9.35 9.85
CA ILE A 155 8.71 -9.71 10.53
C ILE A 155 8.60 -8.88 11.79
N GLU A 156 7.51 -8.16 11.92
CA GLU A 156 7.16 -7.40 13.12
C GLU A 156 5.87 -7.94 13.73
N ILE A 157 5.89 -8.17 15.04
CA ILE A 157 4.74 -8.63 15.80
C ILE A 157 4.34 -7.51 16.74
N TYR A 158 3.09 -7.08 16.64
CA TYR A 158 2.56 -6.02 17.48
C TYR A 158 1.22 -6.41 18.07
N LYS A 159 1.12 -6.36 19.39
CA LYS A 159 -0.10 -6.67 20.12
C LYS A 159 -0.66 -5.41 20.76
N THR A 160 -1.91 -5.14 20.49
CA THR A 160 -2.71 -4.15 21.21
C THR A 160 -3.59 -4.83 22.24
N LYS A 161 -4.41 -4.05 22.95
CA LYS A 161 -5.39 -4.60 23.92
C LYS A 161 -6.41 -5.51 23.23
N ASP A 162 -6.80 -5.19 22.00
CA ASP A 162 -7.91 -5.81 21.30
C ASP A 162 -7.49 -6.61 20.06
N LEU A 163 -6.25 -6.48 19.60
CA LEU A 163 -5.77 -7.07 18.33
C LEU A 163 -4.37 -7.64 18.48
N SER A 164 -4.15 -8.81 17.88
CA SER A 164 -2.83 -9.36 17.62
C SER A 164 -2.52 -9.15 16.13
N ASN A 165 -1.36 -8.55 15.84
CA ASN A 165 -0.95 -8.17 14.49
C ASN A 165 0.41 -8.78 14.16
N LEU A 166 0.50 -9.26 12.93
CA LEU A 166 1.74 -9.68 12.28
C LEU A 166 1.93 -8.82 11.03
N PHE A 167 3.08 -8.20 10.89
CA PHE A 167 3.50 -7.48 9.69
C PHE A 167 4.70 -8.19 9.07
N VAL A 168 4.68 -8.39 7.78
CA VAL A 168 5.78 -9.04 7.04
C VAL A 168 6.13 -8.17 5.85
N PHE A 169 7.36 -7.68 5.81
CA PHE A 169 7.88 -6.81 4.76
C PHE A 169 8.86 -7.59 3.90
N THR A 170 8.36 -8.08 2.77
CA THR A 170 9.12 -8.89 1.81
C THR A 170 9.73 -8.04 0.70
N LEU A 171 9.03 -6.98 0.29
CA LEU A 171 9.33 -6.15 -0.88
C LEU A 171 9.32 -6.96 -2.21
N ASP A 172 8.46 -7.97 -2.32
CA ASP A 172 8.39 -8.91 -3.45
C ASP A 172 7.19 -8.67 -4.39
N GLY A 173 6.47 -7.56 -4.18
CA GLY A 173 5.32 -7.22 -4.98
C GLY A 173 4.01 -7.84 -4.48
N LYS A 174 2.91 -7.21 -4.87
CA LYS A 174 1.58 -7.48 -4.33
C LYS A 174 1.14 -8.94 -4.49
N PHE A 175 1.34 -9.54 -5.68
CA PHE A 175 0.85 -10.89 -5.94
C PHE A 175 1.56 -11.95 -5.09
N VAL A 176 2.87 -11.81 -4.92
CA VAL A 176 3.67 -12.69 -4.06
C VAL A 176 3.22 -12.51 -2.61
N ASN A 177 3.06 -11.27 -2.16
CA ASN A 177 2.63 -10.95 -0.81
C ASN A 177 1.21 -11.47 -0.51
N GLU A 178 0.27 -11.35 -1.42
CA GLU A 178 -1.06 -11.93 -1.28
C GLU A 178 -1.00 -13.45 -1.17
N GLY A 179 -0.26 -14.12 -2.06
CA GLY A 179 -0.10 -15.58 -2.03
C GLY A 179 0.49 -16.08 -0.71
N ILE A 180 1.59 -15.48 -0.25
CA ILE A 180 2.23 -15.83 1.02
C ILE A 180 1.30 -15.54 2.20
N ALA A 181 0.60 -14.42 2.20
CA ALA A 181 -0.32 -14.03 3.27
C ALA A 181 -1.45 -15.06 3.46
N PHE A 182 -2.07 -15.51 2.36
CA PHE A 182 -3.10 -16.55 2.41
C PHE A 182 -2.53 -17.89 2.90
N LEU A 183 -1.35 -18.28 2.42
CA LEU A 183 -0.69 -19.49 2.85
C LEU A 183 -0.37 -19.47 4.34
N TRP A 184 0.20 -18.36 4.83
CA TRP A 184 0.54 -18.22 6.25
C TRP A 184 -0.71 -18.16 7.14
N ALA A 185 -1.76 -17.46 6.72
CA ALA A 185 -3.02 -17.44 7.43
C ALA A 185 -3.61 -18.85 7.57
N LEU A 186 -3.58 -19.66 6.49
CA LEU A 186 -4.03 -21.05 6.52
C LEU A 186 -3.18 -21.91 7.48
N ARG A 187 -1.84 -21.77 7.40
CA ARG A 187 -0.92 -22.52 8.27
C ARG A 187 -1.09 -22.16 9.75
N LEU A 188 -1.22 -20.88 10.05
CA LEU A 188 -1.50 -20.39 11.40
C LEU A 188 -2.85 -20.91 11.93
N ALA A 189 -3.90 -20.90 11.09
CA ALA A 189 -5.21 -21.43 11.44
C ALA A 189 -5.21 -22.94 11.69
N LYS A 190 -4.33 -23.71 10.99
CA LYS A 190 -4.13 -25.16 11.25
C LYS A 190 -3.43 -25.41 12.60
N LEU A 191 -2.49 -24.52 13.00
CA LEU A 191 -1.78 -24.64 14.28
C LEU A 191 -2.65 -24.25 15.47
N LYS A 192 -3.38 -23.16 15.35
CA LYS A 192 -4.37 -22.71 16.33
C LYS A 192 -5.55 -22.12 15.58
N LYS A 193 -6.74 -22.71 15.76
CA LYS A 193 -7.98 -22.27 15.10
C LYS A 193 -8.23 -20.80 15.39
N SER A 194 -8.15 -19.96 14.36
CA SER A 194 -8.34 -18.50 14.44
C SER A 194 -8.73 -17.96 13.07
N THR A 195 -9.35 -16.78 13.06
CA THR A 195 -9.72 -16.05 11.85
C THR A 195 -8.80 -14.85 11.68
N PHE A 196 -8.26 -14.66 10.49
CA PHE A 196 -7.34 -13.57 10.18
C PHE A 196 -7.92 -12.63 9.12
N SER A 197 -7.82 -11.33 9.39
CA SER A 197 -7.92 -10.28 8.37
C SER A 197 -6.59 -10.18 7.64
N ILE A 198 -6.62 -10.21 6.31
CA ILE A 198 -5.44 -10.15 5.46
C ILE A 198 -5.42 -8.81 4.72
N THR A 199 -4.30 -8.13 4.78
CA THR A 199 -4.03 -6.94 3.95
C THR A 199 -2.67 -7.11 3.30
N ALA A 200 -2.57 -6.90 1.99
CA ALA A 200 -1.31 -6.99 1.25
C ALA A 200 -1.16 -5.85 0.25
N ASN A 201 0.08 -5.46 0.03
CA ASN A 201 0.50 -4.48 -0.99
C ASN A 201 1.85 -4.92 -1.59
N ASP A 202 2.47 -4.06 -2.41
CA ASP A 202 3.74 -4.39 -3.05
C ASP A 202 4.91 -4.54 -2.09
N PHE A 203 4.83 -3.97 -0.89
CA PHE A 203 5.93 -3.94 0.07
C PHE A 203 5.85 -5.06 1.11
N GLY A 204 4.66 -5.64 1.31
CA GLY A 204 4.46 -6.69 2.30
C GLY A 204 3.00 -7.00 2.55
N PHE A 205 2.74 -7.70 3.65
CA PHE A 205 1.38 -8.03 4.08
C PHE A 205 1.24 -7.97 5.60
N SER A 206 0.00 -7.92 6.05
CA SER A 206 -0.33 -8.06 7.47
C SER A 206 -1.43 -9.09 7.69
N LEU A 207 -1.32 -9.80 8.82
CA LEU A 207 -2.35 -10.67 9.36
C LEU A 207 -2.79 -10.12 10.71
N THR A 208 -4.08 -9.87 10.86
CA THR A 208 -4.66 -9.31 12.07
C THR A 208 -5.78 -10.21 12.58
N THR A 209 -5.81 -10.47 13.88
CA THR A 209 -6.90 -11.17 14.54
C THR A 209 -7.32 -10.46 15.83
N ALA A 210 -8.61 -10.53 16.15
CA ALA A 210 -9.15 -10.05 17.42
C ALA A 210 -8.92 -11.05 18.58
N GLU A 211 -8.41 -12.24 18.27
CA GLU A 211 -8.06 -13.23 19.27
C GLU A 211 -6.67 -12.97 19.84
N ASP A 212 -6.44 -13.44 21.06
CA ASP A 212 -5.09 -13.49 21.62
C ASP A 212 -4.27 -14.57 20.92
N TYR A 213 -3.52 -14.18 19.90
CA TYR A 213 -2.72 -15.07 19.08
C TYR A 213 -1.22 -14.79 19.27
N ASP A 214 -0.45 -15.85 19.56
CA ASP A 214 1.01 -15.76 19.68
C ASP A 214 1.66 -16.02 18.32
N PHE A 215 1.95 -14.95 17.58
CA PHE A 215 2.66 -15.04 16.31
C PHE A 215 4.15 -15.43 16.44
N SER A 216 4.72 -15.51 17.66
CA SER A 216 6.10 -15.98 17.85
C SER A 216 6.32 -17.43 17.41
N ILE A 217 5.23 -18.18 17.22
CA ILE A 217 5.24 -19.54 16.66
C ILE A 217 5.90 -19.59 15.28
N ILE A 218 5.83 -18.51 14.48
CA ILE A 218 6.47 -18.45 13.17
C ILE A 218 7.99 -18.63 13.30
N LYS A 219 8.61 -18.06 14.32
CA LYS A 219 10.03 -18.23 14.58
C LYS A 219 10.39 -19.64 15.00
N LYS A 220 9.50 -20.29 15.77
CA LYS A 220 9.70 -21.69 16.25
C LYS A 220 9.53 -22.70 15.13
N GLU A 221 8.60 -22.44 14.21
CA GLU A 221 8.20 -23.31 13.11
C GLU A 221 8.59 -22.72 11.74
N ALA A 222 9.76 -22.04 11.67
CA ALA A 222 10.19 -21.31 10.48
C ALA A 222 10.17 -22.21 9.22
N ASP A 223 10.66 -23.44 9.31
CA ASP A 223 10.65 -24.41 8.20
C ASP A 223 9.25 -24.73 7.70
N TYR A 224 8.25 -24.76 8.59
CA TYR A 224 6.87 -24.97 8.20
C TYR A 224 6.30 -23.80 7.41
N PHE A 225 6.70 -22.55 7.73
CA PHE A 225 6.23 -21.36 7.05
C PHE A 225 6.99 -21.05 5.76
N LEU A 226 8.26 -21.44 5.65
CA LEU A 226 9.14 -21.14 4.51
C LEU A 226 9.26 -22.29 3.50
N ASN A 227 8.91 -23.52 3.89
CA ASN A 227 9.05 -24.67 3.02
C ASN A 227 7.81 -24.85 2.13
N ASN A 228 8.03 -25.00 0.82
CA ASN A 228 6.97 -25.22 -0.17
C ASN A 228 6.50 -26.71 -0.25
N LYS A 229 7.23 -27.66 0.36
CA LYS A 229 6.95 -29.10 0.26
C LYS A 229 5.81 -29.59 1.18
N LYS A 230 5.26 -28.75 2.04
CA LYS A 230 4.18 -29.09 3.00
C LYS A 230 2.89 -28.35 2.68
N LEU A 231 2.47 -28.36 1.42
CA LEU A 231 1.18 -27.79 1.01
C LEU A 231 0.00 -28.75 1.19
N GLU A 232 0.24 -29.99 1.60
CA GLU A 232 -0.76 -31.02 1.90
C GLU A 232 -1.32 -30.94 3.33
#